data_06f6e4d5854d653053d542450fbc75fa
#
_entry.id   06f6e4d5854d653053d542450fbc75fa
#
_cell.length_a   1.000
_cell.length_b   1.000
_cell.length_c   1.000
_cell.angle_alpha   90.00
_cell.angle_beta   90.00
_cell.angle_gamma   90.00
#
_symmetry.space_group_name_H-M   'P 1'
#
loop_
_entity.id
_entity.type
_entity.pdbx_description
1 polymer ?
#
loop_
_entity_poly.entity_id
_entity_poly.type
_entity_poly.pdbx_seq_one_letter_code
_entity_poly.pdbx_strand_id
1 'polypeptide(L)'
;DNDGQPTKEWEKLLREMKDRADAAGHLRFGLPKEIGGQDGSNLAMAMIREHLAHKGLGLHNDLQNESSIVGNFPLVIMMWRFGTDAQKEEFLPALITGGRRVGFGLTELNHGSDATYMESSAVRDGDHWVINGNKRFNSGIHEATHDLVFARTSGKPGEGLGITAFLVPVTAPGFEVVKMDWTFNMPTDHGIVAIKDVRLPIDTESYLGDEGDGLIVAQTFLHENRIRQAASSLGAAQFCVDEAVAYSKQRTTWGKPLSTNQAIQFPLTELHTEAEMVRNLVYKTAWNLDQKNHMAVTDQVSMANYRANRLVWEASDRAMQVFGGEGYTRNQPFEHIYRHHRRYRITEGAEEIQIRKIAGHLFGFLGKNR
;
A
#
# COMPACT_ATOMS: atom_id res chain seq x y z
N ASP A 1 10.84 10.41 17.09
CA ASP A 1 11.63 9.44 17.84
C ASP A 1 13.04 9.36 17.27
N ASN A 2 14.05 9.11 18.13
CA ASN A 2 15.47 9.09 17.71
C ASN A 2 15.78 7.97 16.72
N ASP A 3 14.98 6.91 16.74
CA ASP A 3 15.11 5.76 15.83
C ASP A 3 14.31 5.91 14.54
N GLY A 4 13.71 7.08 14.31
CA GLY A 4 12.89 7.36 13.16
C GLY A 4 11.51 6.64 13.15
N GLN A 5 11.13 6.01 14.26
CA GLN A 5 9.84 5.38 14.41
C GLN A 5 8.72 6.40 14.72
N PRO A 6 7.44 6.06 14.47
CA PRO A 6 6.32 6.90 14.91
C PRO A 6 6.36 7.16 16.42
N THR A 7 6.08 8.39 16.82
CA THR A 7 5.96 8.70 18.25
C THR A 7 4.62 8.21 18.81
N LYS A 8 4.56 7.98 20.12
CA LYS A 8 3.29 7.62 20.79
C LYS A 8 2.22 8.69 20.62
N GLU A 9 2.61 9.96 20.52
CA GLU A 9 1.68 11.06 20.28
C GLU A 9 1.10 10.99 18.86
N TRP A 10 1.91 10.73 17.85
CA TRP A 10 1.45 10.50 16.48
C TRP A 10 0.45 9.34 16.41
N GLU A 11 0.78 8.21 16.99
CA GLU A 11 -0.10 7.03 17.02
C GLU A 11 -1.42 7.32 17.74
N LYS A 12 -1.39 8.12 18.81
CA LYS A 12 -2.59 8.57 19.52
C LYS A 12 -3.48 9.45 18.64
N LEU A 13 -2.89 10.44 17.96
CA LEU A 13 -3.64 11.32 17.05
C LEU A 13 -4.24 10.56 15.86
N LEU A 14 -3.49 9.61 15.31
CA LEU A 14 -3.97 8.76 14.22
C LEU A 14 -5.14 7.88 14.68
N ARG A 15 -5.06 7.33 15.90
CA ARG A 15 -6.17 6.55 16.49
C ARG A 15 -7.39 7.42 16.71
N GLU A 16 -7.23 8.60 17.29
CA GLU A 16 -8.33 9.54 17.50
C GLU A 16 -9.02 9.94 16.19
N MET A 17 -8.25 10.17 15.12
CA MET A 17 -8.80 10.41 13.78
C MET A 17 -9.65 9.23 13.31
N LYS A 18 -9.13 8.00 13.45
CA LYS A 18 -9.83 6.77 13.04
C LYS A 18 -11.11 6.55 13.85
N ASP A 19 -11.06 6.75 15.15
CA ASP A 19 -12.24 6.62 16.04
C ASP A 19 -13.34 7.63 15.66
N ARG A 20 -12.98 8.87 15.39
CA ARG A 20 -13.91 9.90 14.89
C ARG A 20 -14.49 9.55 13.53
N ALA A 21 -13.65 9.05 12.61
CA ALA A 21 -14.09 8.63 11.29
C ALA A 21 -15.03 7.41 11.35
N ASP A 22 -14.78 6.47 12.27
CA ASP A 22 -15.63 5.31 12.49
C ASP A 22 -16.98 5.71 13.10
N ALA A 23 -16.97 6.58 14.12
CA ALA A 23 -18.19 7.11 14.71
C ALA A 23 -19.06 7.89 13.71
N ALA A 24 -18.44 8.55 12.73
CA ALA A 24 -19.11 9.24 11.63
C ALA A 24 -19.55 8.30 10.48
N GLY A 25 -19.24 7.00 10.57
CA GLY A 25 -19.58 6.01 9.56
C GLY A 25 -18.69 6.03 8.31
N HIS A 26 -17.55 6.72 8.33
CA HIS A 26 -16.68 6.83 7.16
C HIS A 26 -15.60 5.75 7.11
N LEU A 27 -15.05 5.38 8.27
CA LEU A 27 -13.86 4.51 8.32
C LEU A 27 -14.11 3.17 7.64
N ARG A 28 -15.24 2.52 7.90
CA ARG A 28 -15.60 1.18 7.38
C ARG A 28 -16.34 1.19 6.06
N PHE A 29 -16.34 2.31 5.36
CA PHE A 29 -17.10 2.48 4.11
C PHE A 29 -16.88 1.35 3.11
N GLY A 30 -15.64 0.95 2.86
CA GLY A 30 -15.27 -0.08 1.87
C GLY A 30 -15.32 -1.52 2.39
N LEU A 31 -15.66 -1.75 3.66
CA LEU A 31 -15.78 -3.11 4.20
C LEU A 31 -17.14 -3.73 3.86
N PRO A 32 -17.22 -5.07 3.75
CA PRO A 32 -18.49 -5.79 3.64
C PRO A 32 -19.43 -5.52 4.81
N LYS A 33 -20.74 -5.44 4.55
CA LYS A 33 -21.77 -5.28 5.60
C LYS A 33 -21.75 -6.40 6.60
N GLU A 34 -21.44 -7.62 6.17
CA GLU A 34 -21.36 -8.82 7.02
C GLU A 34 -20.35 -8.66 8.18
N ILE A 35 -19.35 -7.81 8.01
CA ILE A 35 -18.33 -7.51 9.03
C ILE A 35 -18.41 -6.06 9.52
N GLY A 36 -19.58 -5.43 9.42
CA GLY A 36 -19.85 -4.10 9.96
C GLY A 36 -19.44 -2.94 9.06
N GLY A 37 -19.23 -3.17 7.76
CA GLY A 37 -18.98 -2.16 6.75
C GLY A 37 -20.22 -1.65 6.05
N GLN A 38 -20.04 -0.97 4.90
CA GLN A 38 -21.11 -0.35 4.12
C GLN A 38 -21.20 -0.86 2.66
N ASP A 39 -20.39 -1.85 2.27
CA ASP A 39 -20.26 -2.32 0.87
C ASP A 39 -19.90 -1.19 -0.10
N GLY A 40 -19.11 -0.22 0.35
CA GLY A 40 -18.70 0.89 -0.50
C GLY A 40 -17.95 0.42 -1.73
N SER A 41 -18.37 0.89 -2.91
CA SER A 41 -17.76 0.48 -4.18
C SER A 41 -16.32 0.97 -4.33
N ASN A 42 -15.52 0.27 -5.15
CA ASN A 42 -14.17 0.70 -5.49
C ASN A 42 -14.17 2.05 -6.20
N LEU A 43 -15.17 2.33 -7.03
CA LEU A 43 -15.33 3.63 -7.69
C LEU A 43 -15.54 4.74 -6.66
N ALA A 44 -16.47 4.57 -5.72
CA ALA A 44 -16.69 5.57 -4.66
C ALA A 44 -15.45 5.74 -3.78
N MET A 45 -14.77 4.65 -3.42
CA MET A 45 -13.49 4.70 -2.68
C MET A 45 -12.43 5.49 -3.44
N ALA A 46 -12.29 5.29 -4.75
CA ALA A 46 -11.33 6.02 -5.57
C ALA A 46 -11.64 7.53 -5.59
N MET A 47 -12.91 7.90 -5.80
CA MET A 47 -13.35 9.31 -5.80
C MET A 47 -13.09 10.00 -4.44
N ILE A 48 -13.42 9.33 -3.33
CA ILE A 48 -13.22 9.87 -1.99
C ILE A 48 -11.72 10.04 -1.71
N ARG A 49 -10.90 9.06 -2.05
CA ARG A 49 -9.45 9.14 -1.80
C ARG A 49 -8.78 10.19 -2.67
N GLU A 50 -9.16 10.33 -3.93
CA GLU A 50 -8.71 11.44 -4.76
C GLU A 50 -9.07 12.78 -4.15
N HIS A 51 -10.34 12.95 -3.73
CA HIS A 51 -10.81 14.19 -3.11
C HIS A 51 -10.03 14.53 -1.84
N LEU A 52 -9.80 13.55 -0.96
CA LEU A 52 -9.05 13.77 0.28
C LEU A 52 -7.58 14.12 0.01
N ALA A 53 -6.95 13.44 -0.94
CA ALA A 53 -5.57 13.73 -1.32
C ALA A 53 -5.42 15.13 -1.97
N HIS A 54 -6.42 15.59 -2.70
CA HIS A 54 -6.49 16.93 -3.27
C HIS A 54 -6.67 18.06 -2.22
N LYS A 55 -6.99 17.71 -0.96
CA LYS A 55 -7.01 18.67 0.16
C LYS A 55 -5.61 18.94 0.76
N GLY A 56 -4.58 18.31 0.23
CA GLY A 56 -3.21 18.43 0.74
C GLY A 56 -2.93 17.53 1.94
N LEU A 57 -1.91 17.91 2.73
CA LEU A 57 -1.48 17.13 3.88
C LEU A 57 -2.41 17.31 5.07
N GLY A 58 -2.66 16.22 5.77
CA GLY A 58 -3.44 16.22 7.02
C GLY A 58 -3.77 14.79 7.46
N LEU A 59 -4.21 14.63 8.71
CA LEU A 59 -4.61 13.31 9.24
C LEU A 59 -5.80 12.70 8.49
N HIS A 60 -6.62 13.53 7.81
CA HIS A 60 -7.70 13.04 6.95
C HIS A 60 -7.20 12.19 5.79
N ASN A 61 -5.95 12.36 5.41
CA ASN A 61 -5.25 11.61 4.38
C ASN A 61 -3.81 11.38 4.87
N ASP A 62 -3.65 10.43 5.80
CA ASP A 62 -2.34 10.09 6.35
C ASP A 62 -1.44 9.48 5.28
N LEU A 63 -0.52 10.29 4.79
CA LEU A 63 0.47 9.88 3.80
C LEU A 63 1.56 8.97 4.37
N GLN A 64 1.59 8.74 5.69
CA GLN A 64 2.58 7.84 6.30
C GLN A 64 2.23 6.36 6.04
N ASN A 65 0.98 5.97 6.32
CA ASN A 65 0.54 4.57 6.30
C ASN A 65 -0.55 4.29 5.27
N GLU A 66 -0.79 5.22 4.33
CA GLU A 66 -1.90 5.14 3.37
C GLU A 66 -3.28 5.12 4.04
N SER A 67 -3.33 5.42 5.31
CA SER A 67 -4.57 5.59 6.06
C SER A 67 -5.28 6.86 5.64
N SER A 68 -6.59 6.87 5.79
CA SER A 68 -7.41 8.06 5.65
C SER A 68 -8.66 7.91 6.51
N ILE A 69 -9.52 8.93 6.54
CA ILE A 69 -10.82 8.82 7.21
C ILE A 69 -11.73 7.78 6.56
N VAL A 70 -11.45 7.38 5.30
CA VAL A 70 -12.01 6.18 4.68
C VAL A 70 -10.91 5.11 4.72
N GLY A 71 -11.08 4.13 5.59
CA GLY A 71 -10.04 3.17 5.92
C GLY A 71 -9.61 2.28 4.76
N ASN A 72 -8.35 1.92 4.78
CA ASN A 72 -7.78 0.87 3.94
C ASN A 72 -7.52 -0.37 4.80
N PHE A 73 -8.20 -1.46 4.50
CA PHE A 73 -8.22 -2.66 5.35
C PHE A 73 -7.82 -3.94 4.59
N PRO A 74 -6.67 -3.99 3.89
CA PRO A 74 -6.32 -5.17 3.11
C PRO A 74 -6.21 -6.45 3.97
N LEU A 75 -5.66 -6.35 5.17
CA LEU A 75 -5.55 -7.49 6.09
C LEU A 75 -6.92 -7.96 6.62
N VAL A 76 -7.87 -7.06 6.86
CA VAL A 76 -9.25 -7.41 7.21
C VAL A 76 -9.91 -8.18 6.07
N ILE A 77 -9.76 -7.70 4.83
CA ILE A 77 -10.31 -8.37 3.64
C ILE A 77 -9.66 -9.75 3.43
N MET A 78 -8.35 -9.87 3.65
CA MET A 78 -7.67 -11.16 3.58
C MET A 78 -8.20 -12.12 4.64
N MET A 79 -8.29 -11.68 5.90
CA MET A 79 -8.84 -12.50 6.99
C MET A 79 -10.29 -12.89 6.73
N TRP A 80 -11.11 -11.98 6.26
CA TRP A 80 -12.52 -12.25 5.92
C TRP A 80 -12.66 -13.29 4.80
N ARG A 81 -11.81 -13.22 3.76
CA ARG A 81 -11.88 -14.13 2.60
C ARG A 81 -11.27 -15.50 2.87
N PHE A 82 -10.16 -15.57 3.58
CA PHE A 82 -9.30 -16.74 3.65
C PHE A 82 -9.18 -17.33 5.06
N GLY A 83 -9.59 -16.60 6.11
CA GLY A 83 -9.55 -17.08 7.47
C GLY A 83 -10.59 -18.19 7.73
N THR A 84 -10.28 -19.10 8.66
CA THR A 84 -11.27 -20.01 9.25
C THR A 84 -12.30 -19.23 10.07
N ASP A 85 -13.39 -19.85 10.47
CA ASP A 85 -14.40 -19.18 11.29
C ASP A 85 -13.82 -18.77 12.66
N ALA A 86 -12.95 -19.60 13.26
CA ALA A 86 -12.26 -19.27 14.50
C ALA A 86 -11.29 -18.08 14.33
N GLN A 87 -10.50 -18.06 13.26
CA GLN A 87 -9.64 -16.91 12.93
C GLN A 87 -10.45 -15.64 12.70
N LYS A 88 -11.57 -15.72 12.00
CA LYS A 88 -12.45 -14.55 11.77
C LYS A 88 -13.02 -14.01 13.07
N GLU A 89 -13.51 -14.90 13.95
CA GLU A 89 -14.04 -14.52 15.25
C GLU A 89 -12.98 -13.85 16.13
N GLU A 90 -11.77 -14.39 16.13
CA GLU A 90 -10.66 -13.87 16.94
C GLU A 90 -10.07 -12.56 16.39
N PHE A 91 -9.82 -12.48 15.07
CA PHE A 91 -9.02 -11.40 14.48
C PHE A 91 -9.83 -10.24 13.94
N LEU A 92 -10.98 -10.46 13.27
CA LEU A 92 -11.68 -9.40 12.54
C LEU A 92 -12.08 -8.21 13.44
N PRO A 93 -12.72 -8.41 14.62
CA PRO A 93 -13.11 -7.28 15.45
C PRO A 93 -11.92 -6.41 15.86
N ALA A 94 -10.81 -7.06 16.24
CA ALA A 94 -9.62 -6.38 16.69
C ALA A 94 -8.82 -5.71 15.56
N LEU A 95 -8.79 -6.30 14.35
CA LEU A 95 -8.16 -5.70 13.17
C LEU A 95 -8.93 -4.46 12.69
N ILE A 96 -10.27 -4.50 12.70
CA ILE A 96 -11.12 -3.37 12.28
C ILE A 96 -10.97 -2.18 13.24
N THR A 97 -10.95 -2.44 14.55
CA THR A 97 -10.83 -1.39 15.57
C THR A 97 -9.38 -0.95 15.84
N GLY A 98 -8.38 -1.61 15.23
CA GLY A 98 -6.97 -1.33 15.48
C GLY A 98 -6.43 -1.87 16.80
N GLY A 99 -7.19 -2.73 17.50
CA GLY A 99 -6.76 -3.43 18.72
C GLY A 99 -5.72 -4.52 18.46
N ARG A 100 -5.63 -5.01 17.23
CA ARG A 100 -4.53 -5.86 16.72
C ARG A 100 -3.95 -5.27 15.45
N ARG A 101 -2.65 -5.47 15.27
CA ARG A 101 -1.94 -5.21 14.02
C ARG A 101 -1.26 -6.49 13.56
N VAL A 102 -1.25 -6.72 12.26
CA VAL A 102 -0.55 -7.85 11.64
C VAL A 102 0.42 -7.27 10.63
N GLY A 103 1.70 -7.65 10.74
CA GLY A 103 2.72 -7.34 9.74
C GLY A 103 2.47 -8.11 8.44
N PHE A 104 3.16 -7.70 7.36
CA PHE A 104 3.06 -8.37 6.06
C PHE A 104 4.45 -8.78 5.58
N GLY A 105 4.85 -10.00 5.89
CA GLY A 105 6.18 -10.58 5.68
C GLY A 105 6.31 -11.36 4.38
N LEU A 106 6.22 -10.70 3.21
CA LEU A 106 6.41 -11.33 1.89
C LEU A 106 7.85 -11.16 1.39
N THR A 107 8.34 -9.93 1.34
CA THR A 107 9.66 -9.57 0.79
C THR A 107 10.78 -10.09 1.68
N GLU A 108 11.87 -10.55 1.07
CA GLU A 108 13.09 -11.02 1.74
C GLU A 108 14.26 -10.08 1.48
N LEU A 109 15.38 -10.29 2.20
CA LEU A 109 16.60 -9.51 2.00
C LEU A 109 17.13 -9.63 0.56
N ASN A 110 16.99 -10.82 -0.05
CA ASN A 110 17.52 -11.12 -1.38
C ASN A 110 16.43 -11.16 -2.46
N HIS A 111 15.15 -11.27 -2.10
CA HIS A 111 14.03 -11.49 -3.03
C HIS A 111 12.88 -10.52 -2.78
N GLY A 112 12.61 -9.63 -3.75
CA GLY A 112 11.49 -8.68 -3.72
C GLY A 112 10.56 -8.91 -4.91
N SER A 113 10.94 -8.44 -6.09
CA SER A 113 10.16 -8.58 -7.34
C SER A 113 9.97 -10.02 -7.78
N ASP A 114 10.85 -10.90 -7.41
CA ASP A 114 10.88 -12.33 -7.69
C ASP A 114 10.41 -13.18 -6.49
N ALA A 115 9.34 -12.78 -5.85
CA ALA A 115 8.80 -13.41 -4.63
C ALA A 115 8.63 -14.94 -4.72
N THR A 116 8.50 -15.50 -5.93
CA THR A 116 8.46 -16.95 -6.14
C THR A 116 9.79 -17.65 -5.88
N TYR A 117 10.90 -16.90 -5.79
CA TYR A 117 12.24 -17.42 -5.45
C TYR A 117 12.55 -17.30 -3.94
N MET A 118 11.58 -16.98 -3.10
CA MET A 118 11.81 -16.82 -1.65
C MET A 118 12.57 -18.01 -1.05
N GLU A 119 13.45 -17.68 -0.12
CA GLU A 119 14.31 -18.61 0.63
C GLU A 119 13.67 -19.07 1.94
N SER A 120 12.75 -18.27 2.52
CA SER A 120 12.03 -18.67 3.73
C SER A 120 11.26 -19.97 3.48
N SER A 121 11.41 -20.91 4.39
CA SER A 121 10.82 -22.24 4.29
C SER A 121 10.08 -22.64 5.57
N ALA A 122 9.09 -23.50 5.42
CA ALA A 122 8.42 -24.14 6.52
C ALA A 122 8.39 -25.65 6.24
N VAL A 123 8.92 -26.42 7.16
CA VAL A 123 8.98 -27.89 7.07
C VAL A 123 8.20 -28.52 8.22
N ARG A 124 7.61 -29.69 7.97
CA ARG A 124 6.90 -30.45 9.00
C ARG A 124 7.89 -31.18 9.88
N ASP A 125 7.74 -31.05 11.21
CA ASP A 125 8.50 -31.78 12.22
C ASP A 125 7.54 -32.25 13.32
N GLY A 126 7.15 -33.51 13.26
CA GLY A 126 6.11 -34.08 14.11
C GLY A 126 4.76 -33.40 13.86
N ASP A 127 4.20 -32.80 14.88
CA ASP A 127 2.93 -32.06 14.87
C ASP A 127 3.09 -30.55 14.69
N HIS A 128 4.31 -30.10 14.30
CA HIS A 128 4.61 -28.69 14.12
C HIS A 128 5.17 -28.38 12.72
N TRP A 129 4.89 -27.18 12.26
CA TRP A 129 5.67 -26.47 11.26
C TRP A 129 6.91 -25.87 11.93
N VAL A 130 8.08 -26.01 11.30
CA VAL A 130 9.32 -25.32 11.68
C VAL A 130 9.64 -24.32 10.57
N ILE A 131 9.57 -23.03 10.90
CA ILE A 131 9.71 -21.93 9.96
C ILE A 131 11.08 -21.30 10.13
N ASN A 132 11.81 -21.12 9.01
CA ASN A 132 13.11 -20.48 8.96
C ASN A 132 13.16 -19.49 7.79
N GLY A 133 13.86 -18.35 7.99
CA GLY A 133 14.09 -17.35 6.96
C GLY A 133 14.29 -15.95 7.50
N ASN A 134 14.06 -14.98 6.62
CA ASN A 134 14.09 -13.57 6.97
C ASN A 134 13.01 -12.83 6.16
N LYS A 135 12.53 -11.71 6.70
CA LYS A 135 11.62 -10.81 5.98
C LYS A 135 12.07 -9.37 6.13
N ARG A 136 11.71 -8.54 5.16
CA ARG A 136 12.06 -7.12 5.13
C ARG A 136 10.89 -6.28 4.68
N PHE A 137 10.86 -5.05 5.15
CA PHE A 137 9.78 -4.08 4.92
C PHE A 137 8.44 -4.51 5.52
N ASN A 138 8.49 -5.26 6.65
CA ASN A 138 7.30 -5.64 7.40
C ASN A 138 6.70 -4.39 8.05
N SER A 139 5.69 -3.81 7.39
CA SER A 139 5.09 -2.54 7.83
C SER A 139 4.31 -2.72 9.13
N GLY A 140 4.54 -1.81 10.08
CA GLY A 140 3.87 -1.80 11.37
C GLY A 140 4.32 -2.90 12.34
N ILE A 141 5.40 -3.62 12.05
CA ILE A 141 5.87 -4.75 12.84
C ILE A 141 6.25 -4.37 14.29
N HIS A 142 6.65 -3.11 14.53
CA HIS A 142 7.00 -2.59 15.85
C HIS A 142 5.83 -2.58 16.85
N GLU A 143 4.59 -2.61 16.35
CA GLU A 143 3.36 -2.70 17.16
C GLU A 143 2.47 -3.88 16.79
N ALA A 144 2.98 -4.79 15.96
CA ALA A 144 2.22 -5.96 15.54
C ALA A 144 2.11 -7.01 16.66
N THR A 145 0.98 -7.71 16.69
CA THR A 145 0.80 -8.92 17.52
C THR A 145 1.20 -10.18 16.77
N HIS A 146 1.05 -10.14 15.45
CA HIS A 146 1.39 -11.23 14.53
C HIS A 146 2.06 -10.65 13.28
N ASP A 147 2.81 -11.49 12.59
CA ASP A 147 3.31 -11.23 11.24
C ASP A 147 2.78 -12.28 10.27
N LEU A 148 2.21 -11.86 9.15
CA LEU A 148 1.79 -12.78 8.09
C LEU A 148 3.01 -13.13 7.25
N VAL A 149 3.68 -14.21 7.64
CA VAL A 149 4.92 -14.68 7.05
C VAL A 149 4.65 -15.65 5.90
N PHE A 150 5.11 -15.30 4.71
CA PHE A 150 5.06 -16.20 3.56
C PHE A 150 6.31 -17.08 3.53
N ALA A 151 6.11 -18.39 3.53
CA ALA A 151 7.21 -19.36 3.51
C ALA A 151 6.88 -20.53 2.56
N ARG A 152 7.90 -21.09 1.94
CA ARG A 152 7.75 -22.24 1.04
C ARG A 152 7.55 -23.52 1.85
N THR A 153 6.44 -24.22 1.60
CA THR A 153 6.10 -25.52 2.18
C THR A 153 6.33 -26.68 1.21
N SER A 154 6.32 -26.39 -0.11
CA SER A 154 6.53 -27.40 -1.16
C SER A 154 6.97 -26.75 -2.49
N GLY A 155 7.22 -27.59 -3.50
CA GLY A 155 7.62 -27.11 -4.82
C GLY A 155 9.06 -26.61 -4.88
N LYS A 156 9.43 -25.94 -5.98
CA LYS A 156 10.78 -25.46 -6.28
C LYS A 156 10.82 -23.93 -6.31
N PRO A 157 12.01 -23.32 -6.11
CA PRO A 157 12.21 -21.90 -6.38
C PRO A 157 11.73 -21.52 -7.78
N GLY A 158 10.99 -20.40 -7.90
CA GLY A 158 10.38 -19.93 -9.15
C GLY A 158 8.93 -20.41 -9.36
N GLU A 159 8.46 -21.41 -8.63
CA GLU A 159 7.06 -21.85 -8.66
C GLU A 159 6.20 -20.97 -7.75
N GLY A 160 5.05 -20.55 -8.28
CA GLY A 160 4.09 -19.71 -7.51
C GLY A 160 3.25 -20.50 -6.50
N LEU A 161 3.04 -21.80 -6.74
CA LEU A 161 2.40 -22.71 -5.80
C LEU A 161 3.41 -23.23 -4.77
N GLY A 162 2.91 -23.72 -3.63
CA GLY A 162 3.74 -24.26 -2.56
C GLY A 162 4.31 -23.22 -1.61
N ILE A 163 3.77 -22.01 -1.62
CA ILE A 163 4.04 -20.95 -0.62
C ILE A 163 2.81 -20.82 0.26
N THR A 164 2.99 -20.85 1.57
CA THR A 164 1.92 -20.76 2.58
C THR A 164 2.04 -19.46 3.37
N ALA A 165 0.90 -18.86 3.76
CA ALA A 165 0.84 -17.59 4.49
C ALA A 165 0.59 -17.85 5.99
N PHE A 166 1.65 -17.92 6.78
CA PHE A 166 1.60 -18.24 8.21
C PHE A 166 1.28 -17.03 9.08
N LEU A 167 0.38 -17.16 10.04
CA LEU A 167 0.09 -16.19 11.09
C LEU A 167 1.05 -16.42 12.28
N VAL A 168 2.21 -15.80 12.24
CA VAL A 168 3.26 -15.98 13.24
C VAL A 168 3.10 -14.96 14.36
N PRO A 169 2.88 -15.38 15.64
CA PRO A 169 2.94 -14.46 16.78
C PRO A 169 4.32 -13.83 16.87
N VAL A 170 4.41 -12.50 17.00
CA VAL A 170 5.72 -11.82 17.12
C VAL A 170 6.47 -12.17 18.42
N THR A 171 5.75 -12.78 19.36
CA THR A 171 6.31 -13.29 20.63
C THR A 171 6.78 -14.74 20.53
N ALA A 172 6.63 -15.40 19.38
CA ALA A 172 7.05 -16.78 19.20
C ALA A 172 8.58 -16.92 19.41
N PRO A 173 9.06 -17.93 20.13
CA PRO A 173 10.48 -18.20 20.23
C PRO A 173 11.11 -18.33 18.85
N GLY A 174 12.21 -17.59 18.62
CA GLY A 174 12.90 -17.56 17.31
C GLY A 174 12.41 -16.51 16.33
N PHE A 175 11.36 -15.75 16.65
CA PHE A 175 10.95 -14.55 15.89
C PHE A 175 11.64 -13.32 16.48
N GLU A 176 12.35 -12.54 15.65
CA GLU A 176 13.09 -11.36 16.09
C GLU A 176 12.90 -10.20 15.11
N VAL A 177 12.52 -9.03 15.61
CA VAL A 177 12.58 -7.78 14.85
C VAL A 177 14.00 -7.23 15.00
N VAL A 178 14.83 -7.43 13.97
CA VAL A 178 16.27 -7.11 14.00
C VAL A 178 16.51 -5.62 14.04
N LYS A 179 15.78 -4.87 13.21
CA LYS A 179 15.85 -3.40 13.17
C LYS A 179 14.71 -2.84 12.34
N MET A 180 14.47 -1.54 12.50
CA MET A 180 13.64 -0.74 11.60
C MET A 180 14.52 -0.07 10.55
N ASP A 181 14.08 -0.11 9.27
CA ASP A 181 14.84 0.53 8.18
C ASP A 181 14.58 2.03 8.12
N TRP A 182 15.63 2.82 7.88
CA TRP A 182 15.50 4.23 7.54
C TRP A 182 15.05 4.37 6.10
N THR A 183 13.89 4.99 5.89
CA THR A 183 13.31 5.23 4.57
C THR A 183 13.20 6.73 4.27
N PHE A 184 12.86 7.08 3.03
CA PHE A 184 12.49 8.47 2.69
C PHE A 184 11.29 8.96 3.50
N ASN A 185 10.38 8.05 3.80
CA ASN A 185 9.16 8.34 4.52
C ASN A 185 9.43 8.20 6.02
N MET A 186 9.74 9.30 6.67
CA MET A 186 10.02 9.35 8.11
C MET A 186 8.84 10.01 8.83
N PRO A 187 8.38 9.46 9.94
CA PRO A 187 8.88 8.28 10.64
C PRO A 187 8.71 6.99 9.83
N THR A 188 9.54 5.99 10.11
CA THR A 188 9.51 4.69 9.43
C THR A 188 8.78 3.65 10.27
N ASP A 189 8.05 2.76 9.60
CA ASP A 189 7.34 1.65 10.21
C ASP A 189 7.71 0.29 9.59
N HIS A 190 8.79 0.24 8.81
CA HIS A 190 9.23 -0.94 8.08
C HIS A 190 10.37 -1.65 8.78
N GLY A 191 10.14 -2.91 9.17
CA GLY A 191 11.13 -3.72 9.89
C GLY A 191 11.81 -4.78 9.04
N ILE A 192 12.98 -5.22 9.54
CA ILE A 192 13.64 -6.47 9.15
C ILE A 192 13.38 -7.48 10.25
N VAL A 193 12.95 -8.69 9.84
CA VAL A 193 12.61 -9.79 10.72
C VAL A 193 13.51 -10.98 10.42
N ALA A 194 14.05 -11.59 11.46
CA ALA A 194 14.71 -12.89 11.43
C ALA A 194 13.78 -13.96 12.04
N ILE A 195 13.72 -15.11 11.40
CA ILE A 195 12.89 -16.24 11.79
C ILE A 195 13.77 -17.46 11.88
N LYS A 196 13.96 -17.98 13.08
CA LYS A 196 14.84 -19.13 13.35
C LYS A 196 14.12 -20.18 14.18
N ASP A 197 13.86 -21.32 13.54
CA ASP A 197 13.20 -22.49 14.16
C ASP A 197 11.87 -22.13 14.86
N VAL A 198 11.12 -21.18 14.31
CA VAL A 198 9.80 -20.83 14.82
C VAL A 198 8.85 -22.01 14.61
N ARG A 199 8.22 -22.46 15.69
CA ARG A 199 7.33 -23.62 15.68
C ARG A 199 5.88 -23.19 15.80
N LEU A 200 5.07 -23.61 14.84
CA LEU A 200 3.60 -23.47 14.87
C LEU A 200 2.94 -24.84 14.77
N PRO A 201 1.78 -25.07 15.39
CA PRO A 201 1.03 -26.30 15.21
C PRO A 201 0.69 -26.56 13.74
N ILE A 202 0.60 -27.85 13.36
CA ILE A 202 0.05 -28.23 12.05
C ILE A 202 -1.47 -28.26 12.16
N ASP A 203 -2.06 -27.09 12.08
CA ASP A 203 -3.51 -26.88 12.03
C ASP A 203 -3.86 -25.72 11.09
N THR A 204 -5.13 -25.59 10.78
CA THR A 204 -5.62 -24.53 9.88
C THR A 204 -5.62 -23.14 10.51
N GLU A 205 -5.43 -23.05 11.83
CA GLU A 205 -5.36 -21.76 12.54
C GLU A 205 -3.97 -21.12 12.44
N SER A 206 -2.96 -21.88 12.02
CA SER A 206 -1.58 -21.42 11.89
C SER A 206 -1.31 -20.63 10.58
N TYR A 207 -2.23 -20.66 9.61
CA TYR A 207 -2.04 -19.96 8.32
C TYR A 207 -3.37 -19.49 7.73
N LEU A 208 -3.31 -18.57 6.76
CA LEU A 208 -4.46 -18.08 6.01
C LEU A 208 -4.61 -18.81 4.67
N GLY A 209 -5.82 -19.21 4.33
CA GLY A 209 -6.14 -19.92 3.09
C GLY A 209 -5.69 -21.38 3.14
N ASP A 210 -5.39 -21.95 1.99
CA ASP A 210 -4.92 -23.32 1.87
C ASP A 210 -3.39 -23.41 1.87
N GLU A 211 -2.86 -24.54 2.33
CA GLU A 211 -1.43 -24.82 2.26
C GLU A 211 -0.95 -24.76 0.81
N GLY A 212 0.05 -23.96 0.55
CA GLY A 212 0.63 -23.78 -0.79
C GLY A 212 0.03 -22.65 -1.61
N ASP A 213 -1.09 -22.02 -1.18
CA ASP A 213 -1.81 -20.97 -1.92
C ASP A 213 -1.55 -19.54 -1.40
N GLY A 214 -0.51 -19.36 -0.58
CA GLY A 214 -0.19 -18.06 0.05
C GLY A 214 -0.04 -16.89 -0.93
N LEU A 215 0.46 -17.13 -2.16
CA LEU A 215 0.53 -16.03 -3.14
C LEU A 215 -0.85 -15.59 -3.65
N ILE A 216 -1.88 -16.45 -3.60
CA ILE A 216 -3.28 -16.05 -3.90
C ILE A 216 -3.77 -15.11 -2.81
N VAL A 217 -3.47 -15.44 -1.55
CA VAL A 217 -3.73 -14.57 -0.39
C VAL A 217 -3.03 -13.21 -0.56
N ALA A 218 -1.73 -13.21 -0.91
CA ALA A 218 -0.96 -11.99 -1.14
C ALA A 218 -1.51 -11.11 -2.27
N GLN A 219 -2.04 -11.70 -3.36
CA GLN A 219 -2.62 -10.91 -4.47
C GLN A 219 -3.82 -10.07 -4.03
N THR A 220 -4.61 -10.53 -3.07
CA THR A 220 -5.73 -9.74 -2.51
C THR A 220 -5.22 -8.44 -1.89
N PHE A 221 -4.17 -8.52 -1.07
CA PHE A 221 -3.52 -7.34 -0.49
C PHE A 221 -3.04 -6.35 -1.56
N LEU A 222 -2.33 -6.87 -2.57
CA LEU A 222 -1.74 -6.04 -3.62
C LEU A 222 -2.78 -5.30 -4.47
N HIS A 223 -3.89 -5.95 -4.83
CA HIS A 223 -4.93 -5.33 -5.64
C HIS A 223 -5.67 -4.23 -4.90
N GLU A 224 -6.04 -4.47 -3.63
CA GLU A 224 -6.69 -3.50 -2.78
C GLU A 224 -5.84 -2.23 -2.61
N ASN A 225 -4.54 -2.39 -2.39
CA ASN A 225 -3.64 -1.26 -2.23
C ASN A 225 -3.43 -0.48 -3.54
N ARG A 226 -3.20 -1.16 -4.65
CA ARG A 226 -2.85 -0.50 -5.92
C ARG A 226 -3.87 0.51 -6.40
N ILE A 227 -5.16 0.18 -6.38
CA ILE A 227 -6.19 1.12 -6.86
C ILE A 227 -6.35 2.30 -5.91
N ARG A 228 -6.21 2.07 -4.61
CA ARG A 228 -6.27 3.14 -3.60
C ARG A 228 -5.07 4.07 -3.66
N GLN A 229 -3.87 3.53 -3.83
CA GLN A 229 -2.66 4.32 -4.09
C GLN A 229 -2.79 5.17 -5.35
N ALA A 230 -3.31 4.59 -6.44
CA ALA A 230 -3.53 5.32 -7.69
C ALA A 230 -4.46 6.52 -7.49
N ALA A 231 -5.56 6.35 -6.77
CA ALA A 231 -6.50 7.44 -6.48
C ALA A 231 -5.88 8.53 -5.59
N SER A 232 -5.15 8.15 -4.54
CA SER A 232 -4.45 9.10 -3.67
C SER A 232 -3.34 9.85 -4.42
N SER A 233 -2.59 9.16 -5.28
CA SER A 233 -1.55 9.76 -6.12
C SER A 233 -2.12 10.77 -7.11
N LEU A 234 -3.26 10.44 -7.74
CA LEU A 234 -3.96 11.36 -8.64
C LEU A 234 -4.39 12.65 -7.93
N GLY A 235 -5.03 12.53 -6.77
CA GLY A 235 -5.46 13.69 -5.98
C GLY A 235 -4.29 14.56 -5.52
N ALA A 236 -3.20 13.94 -5.05
CA ALA A 236 -2.00 14.65 -4.64
C ALA A 236 -1.29 15.33 -5.83
N ALA A 237 -1.30 14.73 -7.02
CA ALA A 237 -0.77 15.35 -8.23
C ALA A 237 -1.56 16.59 -8.61
N GLN A 238 -2.90 16.51 -8.60
CA GLN A 238 -3.76 17.65 -8.91
C GLN A 238 -3.56 18.78 -7.89
N PHE A 239 -3.44 18.47 -6.60
CA PHE A 239 -3.10 19.44 -5.56
C PHE A 239 -1.78 20.18 -5.91
N CYS A 240 -0.73 19.46 -6.25
CA CYS A 240 0.56 20.06 -6.60
C CYS A 240 0.45 20.99 -7.83
N VAL A 241 -0.31 20.59 -8.85
CA VAL A 241 -0.54 21.41 -10.04
C VAL A 241 -1.30 22.69 -9.69
N ASP A 242 -2.39 22.58 -8.93
CA ASP A 242 -3.25 23.71 -8.58
C ASP A 242 -2.51 24.74 -7.71
N GLU A 243 -1.74 24.29 -6.72
CA GLU A 243 -0.90 25.15 -5.88
C GLU A 243 0.19 25.85 -6.71
N ALA A 244 0.85 25.13 -7.63
CA ALA A 244 1.85 25.71 -8.51
C ALA A 244 1.25 26.78 -9.45
N VAL A 245 0.06 26.54 -10.00
CA VAL A 245 -0.69 27.52 -10.81
C VAL A 245 -1.06 28.74 -9.96
N ALA A 246 -1.61 28.54 -8.76
CA ALA A 246 -2.01 29.63 -7.88
C ALA A 246 -0.81 30.50 -7.48
N TYR A 247 0.28 29.87 -7.05
CA TYR A 247 1.51 30.58 -6.71
C TYR A 247 2.08 31.36 -7.91
N SER A 248 2.13 30.77 -9.10
CA SER A 248 2.67 31.40 -10.30
C SER A 248 1.92 32.68 -10.71
N LYS A 249 0.62 32.76 -10.41
CA LYS A 249 -0.21 33.96 -10.65
C LYS A 249 0.11 35.11 -9.69
N GLN A 250 0.54 34.78 -8.47
CA GLN A 250 0.84 35.77 -7.42
C GLN A 250 2.30 36.19 -7.43
N ARG A 251 3.23 35.27 -7.70
CA ARG A 251 4.68 35.52 -7.72
C ARG A 251 5.07 36.40 -8.91
N THR A 252 5.67 37.54 -8.64
CA THR A 252 6.17 38.47 -9.64
C THR A 252 7.67 38.35 -9.74
N THR A 253 8.19 38.25 -10.99
CA THR A 253 9.61 38.31 -11.36
C THR A 253 9.77 39.22 -12.56
N TRP A 254 10.80 40.05 -12.52
CA TRP A 254 11.04 41.06 -13.58
C TRP A 254 9.79 41.89 -13.93
N GLY A 255 9.02 42.27 -12.92
CA GLY A 255 7.84 43.13 -13.07
C GLY A 255 6.57 42.45 -13.62
N LYS A 256 6.58 41.15 -13.84
CA LYS A 256 5.43 40.40 -14.39
C LYS A 256 5.12 39.16 -13.54
N PRO A 257 3.85 38.70 -13.46
CA PRO A 257 3.52 37.45 -12.85
C PRO A 257 4.30 36.29 -13.50
N LEU A 258 4.77 35.34 -12.69
CA LEU A 258 5.50 34.15 -13.14
C LEU A 258 4.68 33.33 -14.14
N SER A 259 3.36 33.31 -13.99
CA SER A 259 2.40 32.67 -14.89
C SER A 259 2.35 33.21 -16.32
N THR A 260 2.98 34.35 -16.61
CA THR A 260 3.09 34.86 -17.98
C THR A 260 4.15 34.14 -18.82
N ASN A 261 4.96 33.30 -18.21
CA ASN A 261 6.05 32.58 -18.84
C ASN A 261 5.59 31.18 -19.34
N GLN A 262 5.78 30.91 -20.62
CA GLN A 262 5.44 29.61 -21.23
C GLN A 262 6.22 28.44 -20.62
N ALA A 263 7.46 28.66 -20.14
CA ALA A 263 8.22 27.62 -19.41
C ALA A 263 7.56 27.19 -18.08
N ILE A 264 6.65 27.99 -17.55
CA ILE A 264 5.81 27.67 -16.39
C ILE A 264 4.47 27.08 -16.84
N GLN A 265 3.84 27.72 -17.85
CA GLN A 265 2.49 27.31 -18.31
C GLN A 265 2.49 25.91 -18.91
N PHE A 266 3.40 25.63 -19.86
CA PHE A 266 3.35 24.38 -20.64
C PHE A 266 3.53 23.12 -19.78
N PRO A 267 4.54 23.02 -18.91
CA PRO A 267 4.68 21.83 -18.06
C PRO A 267 3.48 21.61 -17.12
N LEU A 268 2.89 22.67 -16.56
CA LEU A 268 1.71 22.55 -15.71
C LEU A 268 0.46 22.15 -16.51
N THR A 269 0.34 22.62 -17.77
CA THR A 269 -0.75 22.21 -18.67
C THR A 269 -0.64 20.74 -19.05
N GLU A 270 0.56 20.25 -19.36
CA GLU A 270 0.81 18.83 -19.66
C GLU A 270 0.46 17.94 -18.45
N LEU A 271 0.89 18.32 -17.25
CA LEU A 271 0.58 17.57 -16.03
C LEU A 271 -0.94 17.58 -15.73
N HIS A 272 -1.61 18.70 -15.93
CA HIS A 272 -3.07 18.78 -15.77
C HIS A 272 -3.79 17.87 -16.79
N THR A 273 -3.37 17.90 -18.05
CA THR A 273 -3.92 17.04 -19.11
C THR A 273 -3.70 15.57 -18.78
N GLU A 274 -2.51 15.20 -18.30
CA GLU A 274 -2.21 13.84 -17.89
C GLU A 274 -3.06 13.43 -16.67
N ALA A 275 -3.30 14.32 -15.70
CA ALA A 275 -4.17 14.06 -14.57
C ALA A 275 -5.59 13.69 -15.01
N GLU A 276 -6.14 14.39 -16.03
CA GLU A 276 -7.45 14.04 -16.59
C GLU A 276 -7.46 12.65 -17.26
N MET A 277 -6.41 12.29 -18.00
CA MET A 277 -6.29 10.97 -18.61
C MET A 277 -6.18 9.87 -17.54
N VAL A 278 -5.36 10.10 -16.50
CA VAL A 278 -5.16 9.16 -15.39
C VAL A 278 -6.44 9.01 -14.57
N ARG A 279 -7.18 10.09 -14.33
CA ARG A 279 -8.49 10.07 -13.63
C ARG A 279 -9.47 9.13 -14.33
N ASN A 280 -9.62 9.28 -15.65
CA ASN A 280 -10.48 8.40 -16.43
C ASN A 280 -10.04 6.94 -16.35
N LEU A 281 -8.73 6.68 -16.38
CA LEU A 281 -8.18 5.34 -16.24
C LEU A 281 -8.45 4.74 -14.86
N VAL A 282 -8.23 5.51 -13.78
CA VAL A 282 -8.47 5.10 -12.38
C VAL A 282 -9.95 4.79 -12.17
N TYR A 283 -10.85 5.68 -12.58
CA TYR A 283 -12.30 5.50 -12.37
C TYR A 283 -12.86 4.34 -13.19
N LYS A 284 -12.45 4.20 -14.46
CA LYS A 284 -12.82 3.05 -15.28
C LYS A 284 -12.33 1.74 -14.66
N THR A 285 -11.11 1.71 -14.15
CA THR A 285 -10.54 0.53 -13.50
C THR A 285 -11.29 0.19 -12.22
N ALA A 286 -11.55 1.18 -11.37
CA ALA A 286 -12.31 1.02 -10.13
C ALA A 286 -13.74 0.51 -10.41
N TRP A 287 -14.43 1.09 -11.42
CA TRP A 287 -15.74 0.62 -11.85
C TRP A 287 -15.70 -0.83 -12.37
N ASN A 288 -14.67 -1.19 -13.15
CA ASN A 288 -14.49 -2.56 -13.63
C ASN A 288 -14.25 -3.55 -12.48
N LEU A 289 -13.54 -3.15 -11.40
CA LEU A 289 -13.37 -3.95 -10.19
C LEU A 289 -14.70 -4.23 -9.47
N ASP A 290 -15.67 -3.30 -9.56
CA ASP A 290 -17.01 -3.49 -8.98
C ASP A 290 -17.89 -4.44 -9.82
N GLN A 291 -17.57 -4.62 -11.10
CA GLN A 291 -18.41 -5.40 -12.04
C GLN A 291 -17.82 -6.77 -12.39
N LYS A 292 -16.55 -7.00 -12.16
CA LYS A 292 -15.80 -8.18 -12.64
C LYS A 292 -14.98 -8.81 -11.54
N ASN A 293 -14.64 -10.08 -11.74
CA ASN A 293 -13.61 -10.71 -10.91
C ASN A 293 -12.31 -9.89 -11.00
N HIS A 294 -11.70 -9.60 -9.85
CA HIS A 294 -10.50 -8.78 -9.74
C HIS A 294 -9.30 -9.32 -10.56
N MET A 295 -9.23 -10.63 -10.80
CA MET A 295 -8.19 -11.23 -11.66
C MET A 295 -8.34 -10.84 -13.13
N ALA A 296 -9.57 -10.56 -13.59
CA ALA A 296 -9.84 -10.19 -14.97
C ALA A 296 -9.47 -8.74 -15.33
N VAL A 297 -9.10 -7.93 -14.33
CA VAL A 297 -8.76 -6.49 -14.49
C VAL A 297 -7.38 -6.14 -13.94
N THR A 298 -6.54 -7.13 -13.68
CA THR A 298 -5.23 -6.93 -13.04
C THR A 298 -4.26 -6.08 -13.88
N ASP A 299 -4.35 -6.14 -15.20
CA ASP A 299 -3.60 -5.29 -16.13
C ASP A 299 -4.03 -3.82 -15.99
N GLN A 300 -5.34 -3.55 -15.90
CA GLN A 300 -5.89 -2.20 -15.75
C GLN A 300 -5.49 -1.60 -14.40
N VAL A 301 -5.56 -2.39 -13.32
CA VAL A 301 -5.07 -1.98 -11.99
C VAL A 301 -3.59 -1.61 -12.04
N SER A 302 -2.78 -2.40 -12.75
CA SER A 302 -1.36 -2.09 -12.94
C SER A 302 -1.15 -0.82 -13.76
N MET A 303 -1.93 -0.61 -14.85
CA MET A 303 -1.89 0.63 -15.65
C MET A 303 -2.23 1.86 -14.81
N ALA A 304 -3.32 1.81 -14.05
CA ALA A 304 -3.76 2.92 -13.21
C ALA A 304 -2.72 3.27 -12.14
N ASN A 305 -2.19 2.24 -11.45
CA ASN A 305 -1.25 2.45 -10.36
C ASN A 305 0.07 3.06 -10.84
N TYR A 306 0.76 2.46 -11.82
CA TYR A 306 2.07 3.00 -12.22
C TYR A 306 1.96 4.38 -12.89
N ARG A 307 0.88 4.67 -13.65
CA ARG A 307 0.69 5.99 -14.28
C ARG A 307 0.41 7.07 -13.24
N ALA A 308 -0.49 6.82 -12.29
CA ALA A 308 -0.78 7.78 -11.23
C ALA A 308 0.45 8.06 -10.35
N ASN A 309 1.26 7.04 -10.06
CA ASN A 309 2.46 7.21 -9.25
C ASN A 309 3.59 7.96 -9.97
N ARG A 310 3.71 7.84 -11.29
CA ARG A 310 4.59 8.69 -12.09
C ARG A 310 4.11 10.13 -12.11
N LEU A 311 2.82 10.33 -12.36
CA LEU A 311 2.21 11.65 -12.41
C LEU A 311 2.44 12.46 -11.13
N VAL A 312 2.18 11.88 -9.95
CA VAL A 312 2.35 12.61 -8.68
C VAL A 312 3.82 12.94 -8.40
N TRP A 313 4.74 12.05 -8.78
CA TRP A 313 6.16 12.29 -8.64
C TRP A 313 6.60 13.48 -9.50
N GLU A 314 6.18 13.54 -10.76
CA GLU A 314 6.48 14.65 -11.68
C GLU A 314 5.79 15.95 -11.25
N ALA A 315 4.52 15.88 -10.80
CA ALA A 315 3.77 17.04 -10.36
C ALA A 315 4.37 17.68 -9.10
N SER A 316 4.79 16.87 -8.12
CA SER A 316 5.42 17.38 -6.90
C SER A 316 6.80 17.98 -7.15
N ASP A 317 7.62 17.40 -8.03
CA ASP A 317 8.89 17.97 -8.48
C ASP A 317 8.66 19.32 -9.19
N ARG A 318 7.69 19.36 -10.09
CA ARG A 318 7.36 20.59 -10.82
C ARG A 318 6.82 21.69 -9.89
N ALA A 319 6.02 21.35 -8.89
CA ALA A 319 5.54 22.30 -7.90
C ALA A 319 6.71 22.91 -7.09
N MET A 320 7.63 22.07 -6.59
CA MET A 320 8.85 22.54 -5.92
C MET A 320 9.64 23.50 -6.83
N GLN A 321 9.80 23.17 -8.11
CA GLN A 321 10.54 24.00 -9.08
C GLN A 321 9.86 25.36 -9.30
N VAL A 322 8.52 25.41 -9.40
CA VAL A 322 7.76 26.66 -9.60
C VAL A 322 7.84 27.55 -8.36
N PHE A 323 7.80 26.97 -7.16
CA PHE A 323 7.95 27.71 -5.91
C PHE A 323 9.39 28.17 -5.64
N GLY A 324 10.38 27.62 -6.35
CA GLY A 324 11.79 27.97 -6.21
C GLY A 324 12.33 27.66 -4.83
N GLY A 325 13.06 28.58 -4.21
CA GLY A 325 13.63 28.38 -2.87
C GLY A 325 12.60 28.06 -1.80
N GLU A 326 11.42 28.64 -1.88
CA GLU A 326 10.32 28.33 -0.95
C GLU A 326 9.83 26.87 -1.10
N GLY A 327 9.76 26.36 -2.33
CA GLY A 327 9.40 24.96 -2.61
C GLY A 327 10.40 23.94 -2.06
N TYR A 328 11.62 24.36 -1.79
CA TYR A 328 12.67 23.50 -1.20
C TYR A 328 12.63 23.47 0.34
N THR A 329 11.77 24.28 0.95
CA THR A 329 11.58 24.30 2.39
C THR A 329 10.54 23.25 2.83
N ARG A 330 10.63 22.79 4.08
CA ARG A 330 9.60 21.95 4.71
C ARG A 330 8.35 22.72 5.13
N ASN A 331 8.29 24.03 4.88
CA ASN A 331 7.09 24.85 5.04
C ASN A 331 6.04 24.54 3.96
N GLN A 332 6.50 24.00 2.82
CA GLN A 332 5.65 23.55 1.74
C GLN A 332 5.47 22.03 1.79
N PRO A 333 4.31 21.49 1.35
CA PRO A 333 4.02 20.07 1.44
C PRO A 333 4.70 19.21 0.37
N PHE A 334 5.29 19.82 -0.66
CA PHE A 334 5.71 19.14 -1.90
C PHE A 334 6.80 18.11 -1.67
N GLU A 335 7.81 18.40 -0.82
CA GLU A 335 8.87 17.45 -0.52
C GLU A 335 8.34 16.22 0.22
N HIS A 336 7.35 16.39 1.09
CA HIS A 336 6.69 15.29 1.78
C HIS A 336 5.86 14.45 0.79
N ILE A 337 5.07 15.07 -0.08
CA ILE A 337 4.32 14.40 -1.14
C ILE A 337 5.29 13.62 -2.05
N TYR A 338 6.38 14.25 -2.47
CA TYR A 338 7.43 13.62 -3.29
C TYR A 338 8.00 12.37 -2.62
N ARG A 339 8.44 12.47 -1.36
CA ARG A 339 9.04 11.36 -0.60
C ARG A 339 8.04 10.23 -0.39
N HIS A 340 6.82 10.55 0.01
CA HIS A 340 5.78 9.57 0.28
C HIS A 340 5.42 8.80 -0.99
N HIS A 341 5.05 9.50 -2.06
CA HIS A 341 4.59 8.85 -3.29
C HIS A 341 5.73 8.22 -4.10
N ARG A 342 7.01 8.58 -3.83
CA ARG A 342 8.15 7.94 -4.49
C ARG A 342 8.20 6.43 -4.21
N ARG A 343 7.81 6.02 -3.03
CA ARG A 343 7.75 4.60 -2.66
C ARG A 343 6.75 3.82 -3.50
N TYR A 344 5.63 4.40 -3.92
CA TYR A 344 4.58 3.71 -4.69
C TYR A 344 5.01 3.24 -6.07
N ARG A 345 6.13 3.77 -6.59
CA ARG A 345 6.78 3.22 -7.79
C ARG A 345 7.61 1.97 -7.50
N ILE A 346 7.74 1.57 -6.23
CA ILE A 346 8.55 0.44 -5.75
C ILE A 346 7.69 -0.59 -5.04
N THR A 347 6.82 -0.14 -4.12
CA THR A 347 5.97 -1.02 -3.31
C THR A 347 4.86 -1.66 -4.13
N GLU A 348 4.26 -2.70 -3.61
CA GLU A 348 3.18 -3.48 -4.25
C GLU A 348 3.59 -4.06 -5.63
N GLY A 349 4.88 -4.31 -5.79
CA GLY A 349 5.53 -4.66 -7.07
C GLY A 349 5.98 -3.41 -7.82
N ALA A 350 7.29 -3.30 -8.04
CA ALA A 350 7.91 -2.19 -8.76
C ALA A 350 7.21 -1.91 -10.09
N GLU A 351 7.27 -0.66 -10.56
CA GLU A 351 6.58 -0.26 -11.79
C GLU A 351 6.97 -1.14 -13.00
N GLU A 352 8.19 -1.66 -13.06
CA GLU A 352 8.66 -2.59 -14.08
C GLU A 352 7.89 -3.93 -14.02
N ILE A 353 7.58 -4.42 -12.81
CA ILE A 353 6.78 -5.63 -12.62
C ILE A 353 5.33 -5.40 -13.03
N GLN A 354 4.79 -4.21 -12.76
CA GLN A 354 3.45 -3.84 -13.21
C GLN A 354 3.39 -3.72 -14.75
N ILE A 355 4.38 -3.09 -15.37
CA ILE A 355 4.51 -2.99 -16.84
C ILE A 355 4.69 -4.39 -17.45
N ARG A 356 5.51 -5.27 -16.85
CA ARG A 356 5.64 -6.67 -17.27
C ARG A 356 4.31 -7.41 -17.23
N LYS A 357 3.48 -7.16 -16.20
CA LYS A 357 2.14 -7.76 -16.09
C LYS A 357 1.23 -7.29 -17.23
N ILE A 358 1.24 -5.99 -17.53
CA ILE A 358 0.50 -5.43 -18.67
C ILE A 358 0.96 -6.05 -19.98
N ALA A 359 2.28 -6.13 -20.19
CA ALA A 359 2.87 -6.77 -21.38
C ALA A 359 2.45 -8.25 -21.47
N GLY A 360 2.43 -8.96 -20.36
CA GLY A 360 2.00 -10.35 -20.32
C GLY A 360 0.56 -10.57 -20.75
N HIS A 361 -0.34 -9.66 -20.40
CA HIS A 361 -1.72 -9.66 -20.93
C HIS A 361 -1.75 -9.31 -22.43
N LEU A 362 -1.06 -8.24 -22.82
CA LEU A 362 -1.06 -7.73 -24.19
C LEU A 362 -0.46 -8.74 -25.19
N PHE A 363 0.64 -9.39 -24.82
CA PHE A 363 1.36 -10.35 -25.68
C PHE A 363 0.98 -11.81 -25.40
N GLY A 364 0.11 -12.08 -24.43
CA GLY A 364 -0.44 -13.40 -24.16
C GLY A 364 0.55 -14.42 -23.57
N PHE A 365 1.59 -13.99 -22.86
CA PHE A 365 2.53 -14.90 -22.20
C PHE A 365 2.25 -15.13 -20.70
N LEU A 366 1.35 -14.36 -20.08
CA LEU A 366 0.85 -14.65 -18.74
C LEU A 366 -0.28 -15.69 -18.82
N GLY A 367 -0.10 -16.82 -18.16
CA GLY A 367 -1.12 -17.87 -18.05
C GLY A 367 -0.89 -19.09 -18.93
N LYS A 368 0.18 -19.15 -19.74
CA LYS A 368 0.53 -20.36 -20.52
C LYS A 368 1.25 -21.46 -19.73
N ASN A 369 1.63 -21.16 -18.47
CA ASN A 369 2.30 -22.09 -17.55
C ASN A 369 1.59 -22.16 -16.20
N ARG A 370 0.26 -22.41 -16.22
CA ARG A 370 -0.51 -22.78 -15.05
C ARG A 370 -1.09 -24.17 -15.22
#